data_005bc695490ef8847058d9119221909d
#
_entry.id   005bc695490ef8847058d9119221909d
#
_cell.length_a   1.000
_cell.length_b   1.000
_cell.length_c   1.000
_cell.angle_alpha   90.00
_cell.angle_beta   90.00
_cell.angle_gamma   90.00
#
_symmetry.space_group_name_H-M   'P 1'
#
loop_
_entity.id
_entity.type
_entity.pdbx_description
1 polymer ?
#
loop_
_entity_poly.entity_id
_entity_poly.type
_entity_poly.pdbx_seq_one_letter_code
_entity_poly.pdbx_strand_id
1 'polypeptide(L)'
;MVSKRLSRQAGHRRKFLAIIDSTPECERAVAYASKRAQSTGGVLVLLYVIEPDDFQHWLGVEKIMREEANAAARGALDSYASKIRQQLGIEPELVVREGKPTEEIHRLIEDDQDIAILVLGAGVGKEGPGPLVASIAGKGAAFPIPVTVVPLNLSDEDLENLA
;
A
#
# COMPACT_ATOMS: atom_id res chain seq x y z
N MET A 1 -12.59 16.97 4.40
CA MET A 1 -13.08 16.86 3.01
C MET A 1 -11.96 16.37 2.12
N VAL A 2 -12.26 15.45 1.23
CA VAL A 2 -11.26 14.87 0.33
C VAL A 2 -11.08 15.78 -0.88
N SER A 3 -9.83 15.99 -1.28
CA SER A 3 -9.55 16.73 -2.51
C SER A 3 -10.11 15.99 -3.75
N LYS A 4 -10.47 16.76 -4.76
CA LYS A 4 -11.01 16.22 -6.00
C LYS A 4 -10.05 15.19 -6.62
N ARG A 5 -10.57 14.02 -7.01
CA ARG A 5 -9.76 13.01 -7.69
C ARG A 5 -9.59 13.37 -9.17
N LEU A 6 -8.37 13.19 -9.67
CA LEU A 6 -7.99 13.64 -11.01
C LEU A 6 -7.62 12.50 -11.97
N SER A 7 -7.65 11.26 -11.51
CA SER A 7 -7.14 10.11 -12.27
C SER A 7 -7.74 9.91 -13.67
N ARG A 8 -8.92 10.47 -13.93
CA ARG A 8 -9.60 10.37 -15.22
C ARG A 8 -9.45 11.63 -16.09
N GLN A 9 -8.76 12.65 -15.59
CA GLN A 9 -8.51 13.86 -16.33
C GLN A 9 -7.38 13.68 -17.35
N ALA A 10 -7.36 14.50 -18.39
CA ALA A 10 -6.32 14.45 -19.41
C ALA A 10 -4.93 14.66 -18.78
N GLY A 11 -3.97 13.81 -19.14
CA GLY A 11 -2.62 13.86 -18.59
C GLY A 11 -2.45 13.11 -17.25
N HIS A 12 -3.53 12.57 -16.70
CA HIS A 12 -3.52 11.82 -15.44
C HIS A 12 -3.74 10.32 -15.69
N ARG A 13 -3.25 9.49 -14.77
CA ARG A 13 -3.45 8.02 -14.81
C ARG A 13 -3.98 7.57 -13.46
N ARG A 14 -4.86 6.57 -13.47
CA ARG A 14 -5.38 5.97 -12.25
C ARG A 14 -4.26 5.27 -11.49
N LYS A 15 -4.13 5.58 -10.20
CA LYS A 15 -3.16 4.92 -9.33
C LYS A 15 -3.86 3.98 -8.35
N PHE A 16 -3.28 2.79 -8.21
CA PHE A 16 -3.65 1.77 -7.23
C PHE A 16 -2.63 1.82 -6.11
N LEU A 17 -3.10 2.06 -4.89
CA LEU A 17 -2.24 2.14 -3.70
C LEU A 17 -2.27 0.82 -2.95
N ALA A 18 -1.09 0.24 -2.71
CA ALA A 18 -0.93 -0.93 -1.84
C ALA A 18 0.07 -0.60 -0.73
N ILE A 19 -0.13 -1.20 0.44
CA ILE A 19 0.69 -0.95 1.62
C ILE A 19 1.65 -2.13 1.80
N ILE A 20 2.93 -1.84 1.93
CA ILE A 20 3.96 -2.83 2.21
C ILE A 20 4.16 -2.92 3.73
N ASP A 21 3.93 -4.08 4.29
CA ASP A 21 4.15 -4.36 5.70
C ASP A 21 4.71 -5.77 5.89
N SER A 22 4.83 -6.24 7.13
CA SER A 22 5.37 -7.55 7.45
C SER A 22 4.33 -8.67 7.47
N THR A 23 3.08 -8.37 7.10
CA THR A 23 2.01 -9.38 7.11
C THR A 23 2.08 -10.29 5.89
N PRO A 24 1.69 -11.57 6.01
CA PRO A 24 1.68 -12.46 4.85
C PRO A 24 0.66 -12.07 3.77
N GLU A 25 -0.44 -11.43 4.13
CA GLU A 25 -1.47 -10.96 3.19
C GLU A 25 -1.01 -9.78 2.33
N CYS A 26 0.05 -9.10 2.72
CA CYS A 26 0.65 -8.00 1.94
C CYS A 26 0.99 -8.44 0.52
N GLU A 27 1.60 -9.60 0.37
CA GLU A 27 2.00 -10.14 -0.94
C GLU A 27 0.80 -10.32 -1.87
N ARG A 28 -0.33 -10.80 -1.36
CA ARG A 28 -1.55 -10.99 -2.15
C ARG A 28 -2.14 -9.65 -2.60
N ALA A 29 -2.15 -8.66 -1.72
CA ALA A 29 -2.60 -7.30 -2.05
C ALA A 29 -1.73 -6.68 -3.15
N VAL A 30 -0.41 -6.79 -3.02
CA VAL A 30 0.53 -6.24 -4.00
C VAL A 30 0.38 -6.95 -5.35
N ALA A 31 0.25 -8.28 -5.35
CA ALA A 31 0.06 -9.04 -6.58
C ALA A 31 -1.22 -8.62 -7.31
N TYR A 32 -2.33 -8.48 -6.60
CA TYR A 32 -3.59 -8.01 -7.18
C TYR A 32 -3.48 -6.59 -7.73
N ALA A 33 -2.96 -5.65 -6.92
CA ALA A 33 -2.81 -4.25 -7.32
C ALA A 33 -1.89 -4.10 -8.55
N SER A 34 -0.80 -4.87 -8.59
CA SER A 34 0.14 -4.87 -9.72
C SER A 34 -0.53 -5.31 -11.02
N LYS A 35 -1.29 -6.39 -10.98
CA LYS A 35 -2.02 -6.91 -12.15
C LYS A 35 -3.11 -5.94 -12.60
N ARG A 36 -3.81 -5.31 -11.66
CA ARG A 36 -4.81 -4.28 -11.99
C ARG A 36 -4.16 -3.06 -12.64
N ALA A 37 -3.04 -2.60 -12.12
CA ALA A 37 -2.31 -1.49 -12.74
C ALA A 37 -1.87 -1.85 -14.17
N GLN A 38 -1.31 -3.02 -14.35
CA GLN A 38 -0.88 -3.50 -15.67
C GLN A 38 -2.06 -3.59 -16.65
N SER A 39 -3.15 -4.25 -16.26
CA SER A 39 -4.28 -4.52 -17.16
C SER A 39 -5.09 -3.28 -17.51
N THR A 40 -5.06 -2.25 -16.68
CA THR A 40 -5.83 -1.01 -16.89
C THR A 40 -4.98 0.14 -17.42
N GLY A 41 -3.68 -0.06 -17.62
CA GLY A 41 -2.77 1.02 -17.99
C GLY A 41 -2.57 2.05 -16.88
N GLY A 42 -2.87 1.69 -15.64
CA GLY A 42 -2.70 2.53 -14.47
C GLY A 42 -1.29 2.49 -13.89
N VAL A 43 -1.14 3.09 -12.72
CA VAL A 43 0.12 3.14 -11.97
C VAL A 43 -0.04 2.43 -10.64
N LEU A 44 0.96 1.67 -10.24
CA LEU A 44 1.03 1.07 -8.91
C LEU A 44 1.84 1.97 -7.99
N VAL A 45 1.28 2.29 -6.82
CA VAL A 45 1.98 3.00 -5.74
C VAL A 45 2.16 2.05 -4.57
N LEU A 46 3.38 1.87 -4.12
CA LEU A 46 3.71 1.06 -2.95
C LEU A 46 4.12 1.99 -1.81
N LEU A 47 3.38 1.93 -0.72
CA LEU A 47 3.62 2.74 0.48
C LEU A 47 4.15 1.87 1.62
N TYR A 48 5.24 2.30 2.22
CA TYR A 48 5.75 1.75 3.48
C TYR A 48 5.64 2.82 4.55
N VAL A 49 4.96 2.52 5.65
CA VAL A 49 4.83 3.45 6.78
C VAL A 49 5.70 2.97 7.93
N ILE A 50 6.64 3.83 8.33
CA ILE A 50 7.51 3.61 9.49
C ILE A 50 6.80 4.18 10.70
N GLU A 51 6.59 3.34 11.74
CA GLU A 51 5.93 3.78 12.97
C GLU A 51 6.98 4.27 13.97
N PRO A 52 6.94 5.56 14.36
CA PRO A 52 7.97 6.15 15.22
C PRO A 52 7.97 5.61 16.66
N ASP A 53 6.90 4.96 17.10
CA ASP A 53 6.81 4.35 18.43
C ASP A 53 7.81 3.20 18.62
N ASP A 54 8.37 2.67 17.53
CA ASP A 54 9.42 1.66 17.54
C ASP A 54 10.80 2.22 17.87
N PHE A 55 10.93 3.56 17.90
CA PHE A 55 12.21 4.22 18.17
C PHE A 55 12.40 4.47 19.66
N GLN A 56 13.61 4.17 20.17
CA GLN A 56 13.99 4.52 21.53
C GLN A 56 14.44 5.96 21.60
N HIS A 57 13.96 6.71 22.61
CA HIS A 57 14.20 8.14 22.77
C HIS A 57 15.53 8.49 23.49
N TRP A 58 16.57 7.73 23.22
CA TRP A 58 17.91 8.00 23.77
C TRP A 58 18.75 8.75 22.75
N LEU A 59 19.49 9.74 23.23
CA LEU A 59 20.35 10.58 22.40
C LEU A 59 21.31 9.71 21.56
N GLY A 60 21.26 9.86 20.24
CA GLY A 60 22.06 9.10 19.28
C GLY A 60 21.46 7.77 18.86
N VAL A 61 20.71 7.09 19.72
CA VAL A 61 20.09 5.80 19.40
C VAL A 61 18.88 5.98 18.49
N GLU A 62 18.07 6.98 18.76
CA GLU A 62 16.89 7.30 17.91
C GLU A 62 17.32 7.57 16.47
N LYS A 63 18.38 8.33 16.25
CA LYS A 63 18.89 8.62 14.90
C LYS A 63 19.32 7.35 14.17
N ILE A 64 20.07 6.47 14.85
CA ILE A 64 20.52 5.20 14.28
C ILE A 64 19.33 4.30 13.95
N MET A 65 18.37 4.18 14.86
CA MET A 65 17.16 3.38 14.64
C MET A 65 16.32 3.90 13.48
N ARG A 66 16.23 5.22 13.35
CA ARG A 66 15.50 5.84 12.21
C ARG A 66 16.20 5.57 10.88
N GLU A 67 17.53 5.67 10.84
CA GLU A 67 18.31 5.34 9.65
C GLU A 67 18.15 3.85 9.26
N GLU A 68 18.20 2.96 10.25
CA GLU A 68 17.97 1.53 10.03
C GLU A 68 16.55 1.24 9.55
N ALA A 69 15.54 1.89 10.13
CA ALA A 69 14.15 1.75 9.73
C ALA A 69 13.93 2.23 8.28
N ASN A 70 14.54 3.36 7.91
CA ASN A 70 14.50 3.86 6.53
C ASN A 70 15.18 2.90 5.56
N ALA A 71 16.33 2.34 5.92
CA ALA A 71 17.04 1.36 5.10
C ALA A 71 16.19 0.09 4.92
N ALA A 72 15.56 -0.40 5.98
CA ALA A 72 14.68 -1.57 5.93
C ALA A 72 13.45 -1.30 5.05
N ALA A 73 12.84 -0.12 5.16
CA ALA A 73 11.71 0.28 4.33
C ALA A 73 12.08 0.32 2.85
N ARG A 74 13.21 0.95 2.52
CA ARG A 74 13.71 1.01 1.14
C ARG A 74 14.02 -0.37 0.59
N GLY A 75 14.66 -1.23 1.39
CA GLY A 75 14.96 -2.60 1.00
C GLY A 75 13.71 -3.41 0.70
N ALA A 76 12.68 -3.30 1.52
CA ALA A 76 11.40 -3.98 1.30
C ALA A 76 10.73 -3.48 0.01
N LEU A 77 10.66 -2.17 -0.19
CA LEU A 77 10.08 -1.57 -1.40
C LEU A 77 10.86 -1.98 -2.65
N ASP A 78 12.19 -1.94 -2.62
CA ASP A 78 13.03 -2.31 -3.76
C ASP A 78 12.87 -3.78 -4.13
N SER A 79 12.71 -4.65 -3.13
CA SER A 79 12.47 -6.08 -3.35
C SER A 79 11.17 -6.32 -4.12
N TYR A 80 10.07 -5.69 -3.70
CA TYR A 80 8.80 -5.78 -4.43
C TYR A 80 8.90 -5.16 -5.82
N ALA A 81 9.50 -3.98 -5.93
CA ALA A 81 9.65 -3.28 -7.20
C ALA A 81 10.44 -4.10 -8.22
N SER A 82 11.53 -4.74 -7.80
CA SER A 82 12.34 -5.60 -8.66
C SER A 82 11.54 -6.77 -9.22
N LYS A 83 10.78 -7.47 -8.37
CA LYS A 83 9.89 -8.56 -8.78
C LYS A 83 8.84 -8.10 -9.80
N ILE A 84 8.20 -6.97 -9.51
CA ILE A 84 7.14 -6.42 -10.35
C ILE A 84 7.69 -6.02 -11.72
N ARG A 85 8.85 -5.38 -11.78
CA ARG A 85 9.52 -5.05 -13.05
C ARG A 85 9.80 -6.29 -13.87
N GLN A 86 10.34 -7.34 -13.24
CA GLN A 86 10.68 -8.59 -13.91
C GLN A 86 9.46 -9.34 -14.43
N GLN A 87 8.41 -9.42 -13.62
CA GLN A 87 7.23 -10.24 -13.93
C GLN A 87 6.21 -9.51 -14.80
N LEU A 88 6.02 -8.23 -14.62
CA LEU A 88 4.94 -7.46 -15.24
C LEU A 88 5.42 -6.31 -16.14
N GLY A 89 6.70 -5.97 -16.08
CA GLY A 89 7.25 -4.90 -16.90
C GLY A 89 6.75 -3.51 -16.57
N ILE A 90 6.18 -3.29 -15.38
CA ILE A 90 5.74 -1.98 -14.94
C ILE A 90 6.68 -1.42 -13.87
N GLU A 91 6.74 -0.09 -13.77
CA GLU A 91 7.57 0.62 -12.80
C GLU A 91 6.69 1.18 -11.69
N PRO A 92 6.73 0.61 -10.46
CA PRO A 92 5.94 1.15 -9.37
C PRO A 92 6.53 2.46 -8.81
N GLU A 93 5.67 3.32 -8.32
CA GLU A 93 6.07 4.46 -7.50
C GLU A 93 6.29 3.98 -6.07
N LEU A 94 7.39 4.36 -5.45
CA LEU A 94 7.76 3.93 -4.10
C LEU A 94 7.68 5.12 -3.15
N VAL A 95 6.93 4.97 -2.06
CA VAL A 95 6.72 6.04 -1.07
C VAL A 95 7.01 5.51 0.32
N VAL A 96 7.81 6.26 1.08
CA VAL A 96 8.05 6.02 2.51
C VAL A 96 7.48 7.18 3.29
N ARG A 97 6.66 6.88 4.28
CA ARG A 97 6.11 7.84 5.23
C ARG A 97 6.40 7.39 6.65
N GLU A 98 6.42 8.32 7.59
CA GLU A 98 6.62 8.04 9.01
C GLU A 98 5.41 8.56 9.78
N GLY A 99 4.80 7.70 10.60
CA GLY A 99 3.62 8.06 11.37
C GLY A 99 2.72 6.87 11.65
N LYS A 100 1.46 7.12 11.88
CA LYS A 100 0.45 6.07 12.05
C LYS A 100 -0.04 5.62 10.65
N PRO A 101 -0.10 4.32 10.38
CA PRO A 101 -0.46 3.84 9.04
C PRO A 101 -1.75 4.42 8.48
N THR A 102 -2.83 4.44 9.25
CA THR A 102 -4.11 4.97 8.77
C THR A 102 -4.06 6.46 8.46
N GLU A 103 -3.35 7.24 9.27
CA GLU A 103 -3.20 8.68 9.04
C GLU A 103 -2.33 8.97 7.82
N GLU A 104 -1.23 8.24 7.66
CA GLU A 104 -0.33 8.44 6.53
C GLU A 104 -0.94 7.99 5.20
N ILE A 105 -1.77 6.94 5.22
CA ILE A 105 -2.56 6.54 4.05
C ILE A 105 -3.49 7.68 3.62
N HIS A 106 -4.22 8.27 4.57
CA HIS A 106 -5.10 9.41 4.30
C HIS A 106 -4.32 10.61 3.72
N ARG A 107 -3.18 10.94 4.33
CA ARG A 107 -2.35 12.06 3.85
C ARG A 107 -1.84 11.83 2.44
N LEU A 108 -1.40 10.61 2.14
CA LEU A 108 -0.92 10.31 0.78
C LEU A 108 -2.04 10.42 -0.24
N ILE A 109 -3.24 9.95 0.09
CA ILE A 109 -4.41 10.08 -0.80
C ILE A 109 -4.73 11.57 -1.05
N GLU A 110 -4.63 12.42 -0.03
CA GLU A 110 -4.83 13.86 -0.19
C GLU A 110 -3.73 14.51 -1.04
N ASP A 111 -2.48 14.10 -0.83
CA ASP A 111 -1.32 14.66 -1.54
C ASP A 111 -1.28 14.23 -3.01
N ASP A 112 -1.73 13.02 -3.32
CA ASP A 112 -1.74 12.48 -4.69
C ASP A 112 -3.17 12.24 -5.16
N GLN A 113 -3.70 13.18 -5.90
CA GLN A 113 -5.08 13.18 -6.39
C GLN A 113 -5.37 12.11 -7.45
N ASP A 114 -4.35 11.44 -7.96
CA ASP A 114 -4.50 10.35 -8.93
C ASP A 114 -4.75 9.00 -8.26
N ILE A 115 -4.49 8.87 -6.96
CA ILE A 115 -4.80 7.65 -6.22
C ILE A 115 -6.32 7.49 -6.16
N ALA A 116 -6.80 6.41 -6.75
CA ALA A 116 -8.24 6.18 -6.92
C ALA A 116 -8.75 4.94 -6.19
N ILE A 117 -7.88 4.00 -5.84
CA ILE A 117 -8.24 2.74 -5.19
C ILE A 117 -7.15 2.36 -4.21
N LEU A 118 -7.57 2.00 -2.98
CA LEU A 118 -6.70 1.37 -1.99
C LEU A 118 -6.90 -0.13 -2.03
N VAL A 119 -5.80 -0.89 -2.10
CA VAL A 119 -5.82 -2.36 -2.09
C VAL A 119 -5.18 -2.86 -0.80
N LEU A 120 -5.94 -3.63 -0.03
CA LEU A 120 -5.49 -4.21 1.24
C LEU A 120 -5.58 -5.73 1.20
N GLY A 121 -4.64 -6.40 1.85
CA GLY A 121 -4.72 -7.83 2.07
C GLY A 121 -5.47 -8.14 3.36
N ALA A 122 -6.26 -9.20 3.38
CA ALA A 122 -6.99 -9.64 4.56
C ALA A 122 -6.53 -11.04 4.96
N GLY A 123 -6.18 -11.21 6.25
CA GLY A 123 -5.92 -12.50 6.84
C GLY A 123 -7.19 -13.34 6.93
N VAL A 124 -7.02 -14.67 6.89
CA VAL A 124 -8.13 -15.62 6.91
C VAL A 124 -8.22 -16.43 8.21
N GLY A 125 -7.37 -16.12 9.19
CA GLY A 125 -7.32 -16.82 10.47
C GLY A 125 -8.34 -16.31 11.49
N LYS A 126 -8.31 -16.91 12.68
CA LYS A 126 -9.19 -16.56 13.81
C LYS A 126 -8.93 -15.13 14.33
N GLU A 127 -7.79 -14.56 14.02
CA GLU A 127 -7.39 -13.21 14.42
C GLU A 127 -8.09 -12.13 13.60
N GLY A 128 -8.88 -12.51 12.61
CA GLY A 128 -9.61 -11.61 11.74
C GLY A 128 -8.79 -11.10 10.56
N PRO A 129 -9.30 -10.09 9.85
CA PRO A 129 -8.74 -9.63 8.58
C PRO A 129 -7.46 -8.80 8.70
N GLY A 130 -7.08 -8.40 9.91
CA GLY A 130 -5.91 -7.57 10.15
C GLY A 130 -6.26 -6.13 10.56
N PRO A 131 -5.28 -5.41 11.17
CA PRO A 131 -5.55 -4.10 11.78
C PRO A 131 -5.91 -3.00 10.78
N LEU A 132 -5.31 -2.99 9.59
CA LEU A 132 -5.63 -1.97 8.58
C LEU A 132 -7.05 -2.16 8.03
N VAL A 133 -7.41 -3.40 7.69
CA VAL A 133 -8.75 -3.71 7.20
C VAL A 133 -9.80 -3.38 8.25
N ALA A 134 -9.58 -3.78 9.49
CA ALA A 134 -10.50 -3.49 10.59
C ALA A 134 -10.66 -1.99 10.82
N SER A 135 -9.58 -1.24 10.84
CA SER A 135 -9.60 0.20 11.04
C SER A 135 -10.31 0.95 9.91
N ILE A 136 -10.02 0.60 8.67
CA ILE A 136 -10.58 1.28 7.50
C ILE A 136 -12.05 0.88 7.30
N ALA A 137 -12.39 -0.40 7.45
CA ALA A 137 -13.77 -0.86 7.38
C ALA A 137 -14.65 -0.21 8.46
N GLY A 138 -14.08 0.03 9.66
CA GLY A 138 -14.78 0.72 10.73
C GLY A 138 -15.14 2.17 10.41
N LYS A 139 -14.43 2.80 9.49
CA LYS A 139 -14.72 4.17 9.02
C LYS A 139 -15.81 4.19 7.93
N GLY A 140 -16.04 3.06 7.27
CA GLY A 140 -17.12 2.89 6.29
C GLY A 140 -17.13 3.97 5.21
N ALA A 141 -18.27 4.63 5.05
CA ALA A 141 -18.48 5.67 4.03
C ALA A 141 -17.64 6.93 4.24
N ALA A 142 -16.98 7.08 5.39
CA ALA A 142 -16.08 8.22 5.62
C ALA A 142 -14.71 8.05 4.95
N PHE A 143 -14.38 6.85 4.46
CA PHE A 143 -13.12 6.64 3.76
C PHE A 143 -13.19 7.27 2.34
N PRO A 144 -12.15 8.03 1.94
CA PRO A 144 -12.26 8.92 0.78
C PRO A 144 -12.32 8.25 -0.60
N ILE A 145 -11.85 7.01 -0.73
CA ILE A 145 -11.80 6.30 -2.01
C ILE A 145 -12.25 4.85 -1.82
N PRO A 146 -12.60 4.13 -2.90
CA PRO A 146 -12.90 2.71 -2.82
C PRO A 146 -11.73 1.89 -2.28
N VAL A 147 -12.06 0.85 -1.51
CA VAL A 147 -11.10 -0.08 -0.94
C VAL A 147 -11.39 -1.48 -1.45
N THR A 148 -10.38 -2.11 -2.03
CA THR A 148 -10.45 -3.51 -2.45
C THR A 148 -9.71 -4.35 -1.42
N VAL A 149 -10.37 -5.36 -0.89
CA VAL A 149 -9.80 -6.29 0.10
C VAL A 149 -9.51 -7.62 -0.58
N VAL A 150 -8.24 -8.03 -0.54
CA VAL A 150 -7.77 -9.24 -1.21
C VAL A 150 -7.52 -10.33 -0.16
N PRO A 151 -8.27 -11.45 -0.19
CA PRO A 151 -8.04 -12.54 0.76
C PRO A 151 -6.68 -13.21 0.59
N LEU A 152 -6.05 -13.56 1.70
CA LEU A 152 -4.75 -14.26 1.71
C LEU A 152 -4.77 -15.57 0.93
N ASN A 153 -5.90 -16.28 0.96
CA ASN A 153 -6.02 -17.63 0.38
C ASN A 153 -6.31 -17.68 -1.12
N LEU A 154 -6.31 -16.53 -1.80
CA LEU A 154 -6.41 -16.54 -3.26
C LEU A 154 -5.14 -17.11 -3.89
N SER A 155 -5.31 -18.05 -4.83
CA SER A 155 -4.20 -18.60 -5.60
C SER A 155 -3.72 -17.60 -6.66
N ASP A 156 -2.56 -17.88 -7.25
CA ASP A 156 -2.07 -17.08 -8.38
C ASP A 156 -3.04 -17.14 -9.56
N GLU A 157 -3.63 -18.29 -9.82
CA GLU A 157 -4.63 -18.45 -10.88
C GLU A 157 -5.89 -17.62 -10.61
N ASP A 158 -6.37 -17.59 -9.35
CA ASP A 158 -7.49 -16.77 -8.96
C ASP A 158 -7.19 -15.28 -9.18
N LEU A 159 -6.01 -14.83 -8.79
CA LEU A 159 -5.58 -13.45 -9.01
C LEU A 159 -5.53 -13.09 -10.50
N GLU A 160 -5.04 -14.00 -11.33
CA GLU A 160 -4.97 -13.82 -12.79
C GLU A 160 -6.36 -13.59 -13.38
N ASN A 161 -7.36 -14.37 -12.93
CA ASN A 161 -8.72 -14.27 -13.42
C ASN A 161 -9.50 -13.09 -12.85
N LEU A 162 -9.16 -12.60 -11.66
CA LEU A 162 -9.88 -11.54 -10.97
C LEU A 162 -9.32 -10.13 -11.24
N ALA A 163 -8.06 -10.04 -11.54
CA ALA A 163 -7.40 -8.77 -11.80
C ALA A 163 -7.37 -8.45 -13.30
#